data_b4ef92b42092a6d3872251aa39108beb
#
_entry.id   b4ef92b42092a6d3872251aa39108beb
#
_cell.length_a   1.000
_cell.length_b   1.000
_cell.length_c   1.000
_cell.angle_alpha   90.00
_cell.angle_beta   90.00
_cell.angle_gamma   90.00
#
_symmetry.space_group_name_H-M   'P 1'
#
loop_
_entity.id
_entity.type
_entity.pdbx_description
1 polymer ?
#
loop_
_entity_poly.entity_id
_entity_poly.type
_entity_poly.pdbx_seq_one_letter_code
_entity_poly.pdbx_strand_id
1 'polypeptide(L)'
;MLAELDLMTVPPPRAPRSLRREYDEFIEQRIEEYKDTLPRDDLLEIGDDAVAELQKAPQFQLTELVLSEQVDAIIRRRLKLPSFRRWRERHLPLRMAQKEASHWGLAPTEPVAALADRIADGDEVLVIGAGDGAPALYLSARGAHVTVVDPDIAAVEGLETRAAAEALGRRIDCFVEPLAAWAPSHPFTACVIEPAALADLSTAERVAVVVRLQEATTPAGAHVVMPSLTPSGARAPSLSGDAFRTLYNEWHVFRPAVGAGRRAKNVGFLAVRPEPRQTETPLTVSE
;
A
#
# COMPACT_ATOMS: atom_id res chain seq x y z
N MET A 1 2.92 -26.17 -33.22
CA MET A 1 2.57 -24.78 -32.85
C MET A 1 2.58 -24.76 -31.34
N LEU A 2 3.78 -24.49 -30.76
CA LEU A 2 4.04 -24.45 -29.32
C LEU A 2 3.63 -23.06 -28.85
N ALA A 3 2.64 -22.99 -27.96
CA ALA A 3 2.28 -21.76 -27.27
C ALA A 3 3.43 -21.44 -26.28
N GLU A 4 4.12 -20.33 -26.49
CA GLU A 4 5.03 -19.72 -25.53
C GLU A 4 4.22 -19.41 -24.25
N LEU A 5 4.50 -20.17 -23.20
CA LEU A 5 4.15 -19.80 -21.85
C LEU A 5 4.99 -18.59 -21.48
N ASP A 6 4.35 -17.43 -21.52
CA ASP A 6 4.89 -16.17 -21.03
C ASP A 6 5.13 -16.35 -19.51
N LEU A 7 6.38 -16.66 -19.16
CA LEU A 7 6.84 -16.71 -17.75
C LEU A 7 6.72 -15.28 -17.21
N MET A 8 5.61 -14.98 -16.54
CA MET A 8 5.43 -13.75 -15.77
C MET A 8 6.60 -13.66 -14.76
N THR A 9 7.61 -12.92 -15.14
CA THR A 9 8.78 -12.63 -14.29
C THR A 9 8.29 -11.81 -13.11
N VAL A 10 8.30 -12.40 -11.92
CA VAL A 10 8.10 -11.66 -10.66
C VAL A 10 9.15 -10.55 -10.63
N PRO A 11 8.76 -9.26 -10.54
CA PRO A 11 9.73 -8.19 -10.49
C PRO A 11 10.66 -8.41 -9.29
N PRO A 12 11.97 -8.15 -9.44
CA PRO A 12 12.92 -8.34 -8.35
C PRO A 12 12.53 -7.45 -7.15
N PRO A 13 12.72 -7.95 -5.91
CA PRO A 13 12.40 -7.19 -4.72
C PRO A 13 13.12 -5.84 -4.76
N ARG A 14 12.37 -4.75 -4.57
CA ARG A 14 12.92 -3.40 -4.57
C ARG A 14 13.84 -3.23 -3.37
N ALA A 15 15.05 -2.74 -3.59
CA ALA A 15 16.00 -2.45 -2.52
C ALA A 15 15.40 -1.46 -1.50
N PRO A 16 15.66 -1.65 -0.19
CA PRO A 16 15.14 -0.76 0.85
C PRO A 16 15.60 0.69 0.58
N ARG A 17 14.67 1.65 0.68
CA ARG A 17 14.95 3.05 0.42
C ARG A 17 15.78 3.65 1.55
N SER A 18 16.84 4.36 1.20
CA SER A 18 17.61 5.10 2.19
C SER A 18 16.84 6.35 2.65
N LEU A 19 16.99 6.74 3.93
CA LEU A 19 16.41 7.98 4.46
C LEU A 19 16.81 9.22 3.64
N ARG A 20 17.98 9.19 3.01
CA ARG A 20 18.42 10.28 2.14
C ARG A 20 17.57 10.37 0.90
N ARG A 21 17.27 9.25 0.27
CA ARG A 21 16.39 9.20 -0.89
C ARG A 21 14.95 9.62 -0.54
N GLU A 22 14.43 9.19 0.60
CA GLU A 22 13.11 9.63 1.08
C GLU A 22 13.05 11.16 1.28
N TYR A 23 14.14 11.75 1.78
CA TYR A 23 14.23 13.19 1.91
C TYR A 23 14.32 13.91 0.56
N ASP A 24 15.10 13.40 -0.38
CA ASP A 24 15.22 14.01 -1.71
C ASP A 24 13.87 13.93 -2.45
N GLU A 25 13.16 12.82 -2.33
CA GLU A 25 11.79 12.65 -2.83
C GLU A 25 10.79 13.62 -2.15
N PHE A 26 10.90 13.81 -0.84
CA PHE A 26 10.09 14.80 -0.10
C PHE A 26 10.33 16.23 -0.62
N ILE A 27 11.58 16.62 -0.85
CA ILE A 27 11.92 17.95 -1.37
C ILE A 27 11.35 18.13 -2.78
N GLU A 28 11.55 17.16 -3.66
CA GLU A 28 11.05 17.16 -5.03
C GLU A 28 9.52 17.32 -5.06
N GLN A 29 8.80 16.50 -4.30
CA GLN A 29 7.35 16.58 -4.22
C GLN A 29 6.86 17.96 -3.77
N ARG A 30 7.47 18.54 -2.72
CA ARG A 30 7.09 19.88 -2.22
C ARG A 30 7.37 20.99 -3.23
N ILE A 31 8.39 20.84 -4.04
CA ILE A 31 8.71 21.79 -5.11
C ILE A 31 7.69 21.69 -6.24
N GLU A 32 7.37 20.46 -6.69
CA GLU A 32 6.39 20.26 -7.75
C GLU A 32 4.99 20.71 -7.32
N GLU A 33 4.52 20.32 -6.12
CA GLU A 33 3.26 20.85 -5.56
C GLU A 33 3.19 22.38 -5.58
N TYR A 34 4.31 23.07 -5.27
CA TYR A 34 4.36 24.52 -5.29
C TYR A 34 4.29 25.06 -6.72
N LYS A 35 5.02 24.46 -7.67
CA LYS A 35 4.96 24.85 -9.09
C LYS A 35 3.54 24.76 -9.63
N ASP A 36 2.82 23.68 -9.28
CA ASP A 36 1.43 23.45 -9.73
C ASP A 36 0.44 24.49 -9.17
N THR A 37 0.75 25.11 -8.03
CA THR A 37 -0.11 26.16 -7.43
C THR A 37 0.18 27.57 -7.97
N LEU A 38 1.30 27.75 -8.68
CA LEU A 38 1.70 29.08 -9.15
C LEU A 38 1.03 29.44 -10.49
N PRO A 39 0.58 30.71 -10.64
CA PRO A 39 0.27 31.28 -11.93
C PRO A 39 1.52 31.21 -12.86
N ARG A 40 1.26 31.09 -14.15
CA ARG A 40 2.35 31.01 -15.15
C ARG A 40 3.33 32.20 -15.08
N ASP A 41 2.82 33.39 -14.85
CA ASP A 41 3.64 34.61 -14.80
C ASP A 41 4.61 34.59 -13.62
N ASP A 42 4.15 34.11 -12.45
CA ASP A 42 5.00 33.96 -11.25
C ASP A 42 6.08 32.90 -11.45
N LEU A 43 5.78 31.83 -12.19
CA LEU A 43 6.75 30.80 -12.52
C LEU A 43 7.81 31.33 -13.49
N LEU A 44 7.42 32.16 -14.46
CA LEU A 44 8.38 32.85 -15.36
C LEU A 44 9.29 33.82 -14.60
N GLU A 45 8.75 34.58 -13.63
CA GLU A 45 9.56 35.45 -12.76
C GLU A 45 10.62 34.66 -11.98
N ILE A 46 10.26 33.48 -11.46
CA ILE A 46 11.26 32.61 -10.81
C ILE A 46 12.33 32.14 -11.80
N GLY A 47 11.94 31.86 -13.04
CA GLY A 47 12.85 31.50 -14.13
C GLY A 47 13.84 32.64 -14.44
N ASP A 48 13.34 33.87 -14.53
CA ASP A 48 14.17 35.06 -14.76
C ASP A 48 15.15 35.32 -13.59
N ASP A 49 14.67 35.16 -12.34
CA ASP A 49 15.51 35.20 -11.14
C ASP A 49 16.64 34.15 -11.20
N ALA A 50 16.31 32.93 -11.64
CA ALA A 50 17.27 31.83 -11.77
C ALA A 50 18.35 32.16 -12.81
N VAL A 51 17.96 32.68 -13.98
CA VAL A 51 18.90 33.12 -15.00
C VAL A 51 19.81 34.23 -14.47
N ALA A 52 19.25 35.23 -13.77
CA ALA A 52 20.01 36.35 -13.20
C ALA A 52 21.00 35.88 -12.12
N GLU A 53 20.66 34.86 -11.31
CA GLU A 53 21.59 34.29 -10.35
C GLU A 53 22.72 33.50 -11.05
N LEU A 54 22.41 32.71 -12.05
CA LEU A 54 23.37 31.91 -12.81
C LEU A 54 24.39 32.79 -13.56
N GLN A 55 23.95 33.92 -14.14
CA GLN A 55 24.83 34.86 -14.85
C GLN A 55 25.91 35.48 -13.97
N LYS A 56 25.79 35.45 -12.64
CA LYS A 56 26.80 35.91 -11.71
C LYS A 56 28.00 34.95 -11.56
N ALA A 57 27.86 33.71 -12.05
CA ALA A 57 28.93 32.72 -11.97
C ALA A 57 30.01 32.97 -13.06
N PRO A 58 31.32 32.89 -12.73
CA PRO A 58 32.39 33.23 -13.67
C PRO A 58 32.56 32.24 -14.85
N GLN A 59 31.96 31.05 -14.79
CA GLN A 59 31.95 30.04 -15.86
C GLN A 59 30.53 29.56 -16.08
N PHE A 60 29.72 30.40 -16.72
CA PHE A 60 28.32 30.12 -16.92
C PHE A 60 28.08 29.36 -18.24
N GLN A 61 27.47 28.18 -18.18
CA GLN A 61 26.84 27.51 -19.29
C GLN A 61 25.38 27.29 -18.95
N LEU A 62 24.49 27.95 -19.68
CA LEU A 62 23.07 27.77 -19.52
C LEU A 62 22.64 26.45 -20.23
N THR A 63 22.33 25.45 -19.46
CA THR A 63 21.62 24.24 -19.91
C THR A 63 20.26 24.18 -19.24
N GLU A 64 19.32 23.48 -19.86
CA GLU A 64 18.00 23.29 -19.27
C GLU A 64 18.06 22.66 -17.86
N LEU A 65 18.96 21.70 -17.68
CA LEU A 65 19.19 21.05 -16.38
C LEU A 65 19.65 22.05 -15.32
N VAL A 66 20.66 22.86 -15.62
CA VAL A 66 21.21 23.87 -14.68
C VAL A 66 20.16 24.92 -14.33
N LEU A 67 19.34 25.33 -15.31
CA LEU A 67 18.24 26.25 -15.07
C LEU A 67 17.18 25.63 -14.15
N SER A 68 16.77 24.40 -14.41
CA SER A 68 15.82 23.68 -13.58
C SER A 68 16.31 23.52 -12.14
N GLU A 69 17.55 23.11 -11.93
CA GLU A 69 18.17 22.99 -10.60
C GLU A 69 18.19 24.35 -9.85
N GLN A 70 18.44 25.46 -10.56
CA GLN A 70 18.44 26.78 -9.95
C GLN A 70 17.03 27.26 -9.58
N VAL A 71 16.04 27.01 -10.44
CA VAL A 71 14.62 27.25 -10.14
C VAL A 71 14.21 26.50 -8.87
N ASP A 72 14.53 25.22 -8.79
CA ASP A 72 14.23 24.39 -7.61
C ASP A 72 14.94 24.91 -6.35
N ALA A 73 16.18 25.41 -6.46
CA ALA A 73 16.89 26.02 -5.36
C ALA A 73 16.24 27.32 -4.86
N ILE A 74 15.68 28.13 -5.76
CA ILE A 74 14.93 29.35 -5.41
C ILE A 74 13.62 28.95 -4.70
N ILE A 75 12.87 28.02 -5.27
CA ILE A 75 11.61 27.54 -4.67
C ILE A 75 11.87 26.95 -3.29
N ARG A 76 12.91 26.12 -3.14
CA ARG A 76 13.31 25.54 -1.85
C ARG A 76 13.59 26.62 -0.78
N ARG A 77 14.23 27.72 -1.18
CA ARG A 77 14.47 28.88 -0.29
C ARG A 77 13.17 29.62 0.05
N ARG A 78 12.30 29.87 -0.94
CA ARG A 78 10.99 30.52 -0.75
C ARG A 78 10.11 29.72 0.22
N LEU A 79 10.06 28.41 0.07
CA LEU A 79 9.30 27.50 0.94
C LEU A 79 9.97 27.24 2.31
N LYS A 80 11.20 27.70 2.51
CA LYS A 80 11.98 27.43 3.74
C LYS A 80 12.04 25.95 4.09
N LEU A 81 12.19 25.09 3.08
CA LEU A 81 12.21 23.64 3.28
C LEU A 81 13.34 23.24 4.24
N PRO A 82 13.09 22.24 5.13
CA PRO A 82 14.05 21.86 6.15
C PRO A 82 15.31 21.24 5.53
N SER A 83 16.45 21.38 6.19
CA SER A 83 17.64 20.59 5.85
C SER A 83 17.40 19.12 6.16
N PHE A 84 18.17 18.21 5.52
CA PHE A 84 18.11 16.76 5.78
C PHE A 84 18.17 16.42 7.28
N ARG A 85 19.04 17.07 8.04
CA ARG A 85 19.17 16.85 9.49
C ARG A 85 17.87 17.16 10.22
N ARG A 86 17.26 18.35 9.98
CA ARG A 86 16.02 18.77 10.64
C ARG A 86 14.82 17.92 10.21
N TRP A 87 14.78 17.56 8.92
CA TRP A 87 13.76 16.67 8.41
C TRP A 87 13.86 15.29 9.07
N ARG A 88 15.06 14.70 9.12
CA ARG A 88 15.31 13.41 9.76
C ARG A 88 14.91 13.37 11.22
N GLU A 89 15.25 14.42 11.98
CA GLU A 89 14.92 14.54 13.40
C GLU A 89 13.39 14.49 13.66
N ARG A 90 12.57 14.97 12.71
CA ARG A 90 11.11 14.93 12.78
C ARG A 90 10.53 13.64 12.19
N HIS A 91 11.12 13.16 11.12
CA HIS A 91 10.64 12.05 10.32
C HIS A 91 10.85 10.70 11.01
N LEU A 92 11.97 10.49 11.69
CA LEU A 92 12.26 9.22 12.36
C LEU A 92 11.24 8.85 13.44
N PRO A 93 10.87 9.76 14.37
CA PRO A 93 9.85 9.44 15.38
C PRO A 93 8.49 9.09 14.75
N LEU A 94 8.10 9.82 13.69
CA LEU A 94 6.88 9.50 12.94
C LEU A 94 6.94 8.11 12.32
N ARG A 95 8.03 7.78 11.63
CA ARG A 95 8.23 6.46 11.02
C ARG A 95 8.23 5.33 12.03
N MET A 96 8.75 5.57 13.23
CA MET A 96 8.69 4.59 14.32
C MET A 96 7.26 4.42 14.84
N ALA A 97 6.53 5.51 15.05
CA ALA A 97 5.13 5.46 15.48
C ALA A 97 4.24 4.76 14.44
N GLN A 98 4.41 5.06 13.16
CA GLN A 98 3.65 4.45 12.07
C GLN A 98 3.82 2.92 11.97
N LYS A 99 4.91 2.36 12.47
CA LYS A 99 5.12 0.90 12.52
C LYS A 99 4.30 0.20 13.61
N GLU A 100 3.70 0.96 14.51
CA GLU A 100 2.84 0.45 15.57
C GLU A 100 1.39 0.41 15.12
N ALA A 101 0.72 -0.73 15.27
CA ALA A 101 -0.68 -0.90 14.87
C ALA A 101 -1.60 0.12 15.57
N SER A 102 -1.30 0.46 16.82
CA SER A 102 -2.06 1.42 17.64
C SER A 102 -2.04 2.85 17.09
N HIS A 103 -1.00 3.24 16.35
CA HIS A 103 -0.94 4.54 15.64
C HIS A 103 -2.10 4.71 14.65
N TRP A 104 -2.52 3.60 14.06
CA TRP A 104 -3.60 3.55 13.07
C TRP A 104 -4.97 3.21 13.68
N GLY A 105 -5.04 3.06 15.00
CA GLY A 105 -6.25 2.64 15.69
C GLY A 105 -6.51 1.13 15.65
N LEU A 106 -5.57 0.35 15.13
CA LEU A 106 -5.66 -1.11 15.08
C LEU A 106 -5.20 -1.72 16.40
N ALA A 107 -5.92 -2.75 16.87
CA ALA A 107 -5.48 -3.46 18.05
C ALA A 107 -4.29 -4.40 17.69
N PRO A 108 -3.27 -4.53 18.57
CA PRO A 108 -2.15 -5.45 18.33
C PRO A 108 -2.56 -6.91 18.15
N THR A 109 -3.76 -7.26 18.60
CA THR A 109 -4.34 -8.62 18.46
C THR A 109 -5.17 -8.80 17.20
N GLU A 110 -5.31 -7.77 16.38
CA GLU A 110 -6.03 -7.91 15.10
C GLU A 110 -5.25 -8.75 14.09
N PRO A 111 -5.95 -9.47 13.20
CA PRO A 111 -5.29 -10.33 12.20
C PRO A 111 -4.29 -9.58 11.31
N VAL A 112 -4.55 -8.30 11.02
CA VAL A 112 -3.66 -7.46 10.20
C VAL A 112 -2.33 -7.19 10.88
N ALA A 113 -2.29 -7.12 12.22
CA ALA A 113 -1.04 -6.98 12.96
C ALA A 113 -0.16 -8.24 12.81
N ALA A 114 -0.77 -9.42 12.92
CA ALA A 114 -0.08 -10.69 12.67
C ALA A 114 0.38 -10.84 11.21
N LEU A 115 -0.37 -10.28 10.25
CA LEU A 115 0.06 -10.21 8.85
C LEU A 115 1.28 -9.31 8.70
N ALA A 116 1.28 -8.14 9.33
CA ALA A 116 2.37 -7.18 9.24
C ALA A 116 3.73 -7.74 9.69
N ASP A 117 3.73 -8.68 10.62
CA ASP A 117 4.96 -9.38 11.07
C ASP A 117 5.51 -10.36 10.03
N ARG A 118 4.74 -10.70 8.99
CA ARG A 118 5.12 -11.57 7.89
C ARG A 118 5.53 -10.80 6.63
N ILE A 119 5.26 -9.50 6.58
CA ILE A 119 5.55 -8.65 5.43
C ILE A 119 7.02 -8.23 5.42
N ALA A 120 7.69 -8.46 4.30
CA ALA A 120 9.01 -7.92 4.01
C ALA A 120 8.92 -6.55 3.33
N ASP A 121 10.02 -5.77 3.37
CA ASP A 121 10.06 -4.50 2.65
C ASP A 121 10.02 -4.74 1.14
N GLY A 122 9.07 -4.09 0.48
CA GLY A 122 8.81 -4.24 -0.95
C GLY A 122 7.84 -5.35 -1.33
N ASP A 123 7.25 -6.06 -0.36
CA ASP A 123 6.20 -7.04 -0.65
C ASP A 123 4.97 -6.36 -1.26
N GLU A 124 4.39 -7.00 -2.27
CA GLU A 124 3.15 -6.56 -2.91
C GLU A 124 1.95 -7.04 -2.08
N VAL A 125 1.16 -6.10 -1.59
CA VAL A 125 -0.01 -6.37 -0.76
C VAL A 125 -1.26 -5.77 -1.40
N LEU A 126 -2.31 -6.57 -1.48
CA LEU A 126 -3.61 -6.14 -1.98
C LEU A 126 -4.57 -5.87 -0.82
N VAL A 127 -5.31 -4.77 -0.89
CA VAL A 127 -6.38 -4.44 0.05
C VAL A 127 -7.69 -4.27 -0.72
N ILE A 128 -8.66 -5.11 -0.41
CA ILE A 128 -10.01 -5.05 -0.96
C ILE A 128 -10.91 -4.30 0.02
N GLY A 129 -11.31 -3.11 -0.39
CA GLY A 129 -12.02 -2.16 0.46
C GLY A 129 -11.07 -1.21 1.18
N ALA A 130 -11.16 0.09 0.88
CA ALA A 130 -10.36 1.12 1.52
C ALA A 130 -10.73 1.30 3.00
N GLY A 131 -12.01 1.16 3.32
CA GLY A 131 -12.53 1.33 4.67
C GLY A 131 -12.14 2.69 5.28
N ASP A 132 -11.55 2.69 6.46
CA ASP A 132 -10.95 3.87 7.08
C ASP A 132 -9.46 4.07 6.70
N GLY A 133 -8.91 3.20 5.85
CA GLY A 133 -7.53 3.22 5.38
C GLY A 133 -6.50 2.64 6.36
N ALA A 134 -6.88 2.32 7.59
CA ALA A 134 -5.92 1.90 8.61
C ALA A 134 -5.08 0.66 8.23
N PRO A 135 -5.65 -0.43 7.67
CA PRO A 135 -4.86 -1.58 7.23
C PRO A 135 -3.85 -1.23 6.13
N ALA A 136 -4.28 -0.48 5.11
CA ALA A 136 -3.42 -0.10 3.99
C ALA A 136 -2.25 0.78 4.44
N LEU A 137 -2.53 1.80 5.25
CA LEU A 137 -1.53 2.70 5.81
C LEU A 137 -0.54 1.96 6.71
N TYR A 138 -1.03 1.08 7.57
CA TYR A 138 -0.18 0.29 8.47
C TYR A 138 0.77 -0.63 7.71
N LEU A 139 0.27 -1.40 6.74
CA LEU A 139 1.10 -2.32 5.94
C LEU A 139 2.12 -1.56 5.08
N SER A 140 1.70 -0.41 4.52
CA SER A 140 2.61 0.49 3.80
C SER A 140 3.72 1.04 4.71
N ALA A 141 3.39 1.44 5.96
CA ALA A 141 4.38 1.89 6.93
C ALA A 141 5.35 0.77 7.37
N ARG A 142 4.93 -0.50 7.27
CA ARG A 142 5.76 -1.69 7.51
C ARG A 142 6.66 -2.04 6.32
N GLY A 143 6.48 -1.37 5.19
CA GLY A 143 7.36 -1.50 4.04
C GLY A 143 6.70 -2.06 2.79
N ALA A 144 5.45 -2.51 2.86
CA ALA A 144 4.72 -3.05 1.71
C ALA A 144 4.48 -1.99 0.61
N HIS A 145 4.38 -2.45 -0.62
CA HIS A 145 3.67 -1.77 -1.69
C HIS A 145 2.22 -2.23 -1.64
N VAL A 146 1.30 -1.30 -1.44
CA VAL A 146 -0.10 -1.62 -1.21
C VAL A 146 -0.94 -1.16 -2.39
N THR A 147 -1.64 -2.10 -3.00
CA THR A 147 -2.68 -1.79 -3.99
C THR A 147 -4.03 -1.86 -3.28
N VAL A 148 -4.81 -0.79 -3.37
CA VAL A 148 -6.16 -0.73 -2.78
C VAL A 148 -7.19 -0.68 -3.88
N VAL A 149 -8.23 -1.50 -3.77
CA VAL A 149 -9.34 -1.51 -4.72
C VAL A 149 -10.65 -1.37 -3.96
N ASP A 150 -11.40 -0.33 -4.26
CA ASP A 150 -12.70 -0.06 -3.65
C ASP A 150 -13.64 0.57 -4.69
N PRO A 151 -14.92 0.16 -4.77
CA PRO A 151 -15.89 0.82 -5.63
C PRO A 151 -16.32 2.21 -5.12
N ASP A 152 -16.08 2.53 -3.85
CA ASP A 152 -16.43 3.82 -3.25
C ASP A 152 -15.32 4.86 -3.43
N ILE A 153 -15.54 5.81 -4.33
CA ILE A 153 -14.60 6.90 -4.62
C ILE A 153 -14.29 7.73 -3.37
N ALA A 154 -15.27 7.98 -2.48
CA ALA A 154 -15.05 8.79 -1.28
C ALA A 154 -14.11 8.08 -0.28
N ALA A 155 -14.20 6.75 -0.17
CA ALA A 155 -13.30 5.95 0.65
C ALA A 155 -11.87 5.99 0.09
N VAL A 156 -11.71 5.91 -1.24
CA VAL A 156 -10.42 6.00 -1.92
C VAL A 156 -9.80 7.38 -1.75
N GLU A 157 -10.52 8.46 -2.03
CA GLU A 157 -10.03 9.84 -1.85
C GLU A 157 -9.63 10.13 -0.38
N GLY A 158 -10.40 9.61 0.57
CA GLY A 158 -10.09 9.70 2.00
C GLY A 158 -8.78 9.01 2.36
N LEU A 159 -8.54 7.82 1.80
CA LEU A 159 -7.29 7.08 1.99
C LEU A 159 -6.11 7.81 1.35
N GLU A 160 -6.24 8.29 0.11
CA GLU A 160 -5.17 9.03 -0.59
C GLU A 160 -4.77 10.30 0.17
N THR A 161 -5.77 11.02 0.67
CA THR A 161 -5.54 12.22 1.50
C THR A 161 -4.76 11.88 2.78
N ARG A 162 -5.13 10.81 3.47
CA ARG A 162 -4.40 10.34 4.66
C ARG A 162 -3.00 9.83 4.32
N ALA A 163 -2.85 9.09 3.23
CA ALA A 163 -1.56 8.58 2.77
C ALA A 163 -0.58 9.71 2.44
N ALA A 164 -1.07 10.77 1.79
CA ALA A 164 -0.29 11.97 1.51
C ALA A 164 0.15 12.69 2.80
N ALA A 165 -0.78 12.88 3.75
CA ALA A 165 -0.49 13.53 5.04
C ALA A 165 0.55 12.76 5.87
N GLU A 166 0.56 11.45 5.78
CA GLU A 166 1.48 10.53 6.49
C GLU A 166 2.75 10.22 5.70
N ALA A 167 2.96 10.86 4.53
CA ALA A 167 4.08 10.63 3.62
C ALA A 167 4.21 9.16 3.15
N LEU A 168 3.08 8.46 2.97
CA LEU A 168 2.99 7.08 2.51
C LEU A 168 2.42 6.95 1.09
N GLY A 169 1.96 8.04 0.46
CA GLY A 169 1.27 8.02 -0.83
C GLY A 169 2.04 7.33 -1.96
N ARG A 170 3.38 7.35 -1.93
CA ARG A 170 4.20 6.65 -2.95
C ARG A 170 4.26 5.12 -2.79
N ARG A 171 3.69 4.57 -1.74
CA ARG A 171 3.63 3.13 -1.47
C ARG A 171 2.23 2.57 -1.57
N ILE A 172 1.26 3.42 -1.89
CA ILE A 172 -0.15 3.05 -1.98
C ILE A 172 -0.66 3.49 -3.35
N ASP A 173 -1.11 2.52 -4.13
CA ASP A 173 -1.79 2.72 -5.39
C ASP A 173 -3.28 2.41 -5.20
N CYS A 174 -4.16 3.36 -5.50
CA CYS A 174 -5.58 3.23 -5.30
C CYS A 174 -6.33 3.12 -6.63
N PHE A 175 -7.33 2.23 -6.68
CA PHE A 175 -8.19 2.03 -7.84
C PHE A 175 -9.65 2.06 -7.43
N VAL A 176 -10.44 2.84 -8.16
CA VAL A 176 -11.91 2.86 -8.01
C VAL A 176 -12.49 1.94 -9.06
N GLU A 177 -12.80 0.69 -8.68
CA GLU A 177 -13.23 -0.35 -9.60
C GLU A 177 -14.31 -1.25 -9.01
N PRO A 178 -15.28 -1.71 -9.84
CA PRO A 178 -16.27 -2.69 -9.40
C PRO A 178 -15.61 -4.05 -9.12
N LEU A 179 -15.65 -4.50 -7.87
CA LEU A 179 -14.95 -5.72 -7.41
C LEU A 179 -15.40 -7.00 -8.14
N ALA A 180 -16.64 -7.08 -8.61
CA ALA A 180 -17.15 -8.25 -9.35
C ALA A 180 -16.36 -8.51 -10.64
N ALA A 181 -15.96 -7.46 -11.34
CA ALA A 181 -15.26 -7.54 -12.63
C ALA A 181 -13.74 -7.41 -12.51
N TRP A 182 -13.26 -6.82 -11.42
CA TRP A 182 -11.83 -6.57 -11.20
C TRP A 182 -11.04 -7.86 -10.95
N ALA A 183 -9.82 -7.91 -11.46
CA ALA A 183 -8.88 -9.00 -11.21
C ALA A 183 -7.46 -8.43 -11.04
N PRO A 184 -6.63 -9.02 -10.15
CA PRO A 184 -5.24 -8.63 -10.02
C PRO A 184 -4.47 -8.81 -11.33
N SER A 185 -3.67 -7.82 -11.70
CA SER A 185 -2.81 -7.85 -12.90
C SER A 185 -1.50 -8.63 -12.67
N HIS A 186 -1.12 -8.82 -11.42
CA HIS A 186 0.11 -9.53 -11.02
C HIS A 186 -0.12 -10.27 -9.68
N PRO A 187 0.69 -11.28 -9.38
CA PRO A 187 0.63 -11.98 -8.10
C PRO A 187 1.01 -11.05 -6.94
N PHE A 188 0.45 -11.33 -5.76
CA PHE A 188 0.73 -10.61 -4.52
C PHE A 188 1.05 -11.58 -3.38
N THR A 189 1.77 -11.10 -2.35
CA THR A 189 2.19 -11.92 -1.20
C THR A 189 1.14 -11.95 -0.11
N ALA A 190 0.32 -10.89 -0.01
CA ALA A 190 -0.72 -10.81 1.00
C ALA A 190 -1.95 -10.06 0.50
N CYS A 191 -3.11 -10.41 1.05
CA CYS A 191 -4.37 -9.73 0.80
C CYS A 191 -5.10 -9.41 2.10
N VAL A 192 -5.63 -8.19 2.21
CA VAL A 192 -6.56 -7.80 3.27
C VAL A 192 -7.93 -7.58 2.65
N ILE A 193 -8.95 -8.20 3.22
CA ILE A 193 -10.33 -8.12 2.75
C ILE A 193 -11.17 -7.45 3.83
N GLU A 194 -11.73 -6.28 3.48
CA GLU A 194 -12.80 -5.63 4.25
C GLU A 194 -14.16 -6.22 3.82
N PRO A 195 -14.84 -6.98 4.67
CA PRO A 195 -16.10 -7.62 4.29
C PRO A 195 -17.17 -6.63 3.84
N ALA A 196 -17.13 -5.39 4.32
CA ALA A 196 -18.07 -4.34 3.94
C ALA A 196 -18.00 -3.99 2.44
N ALA A 197 -16.80 -4.00 1.84
CA ALA A 197 -16.63 -3.72 0.41
C ALA A 197 -17.29 -4.79 -0.49
N LEU A 198 -17.53 -5.98 0.03
CA LEU A 198 -18.19 -7.08 -0.69
C LEU A 198 -19.68 -7.19 -0.36
N ALA A 199 -20.26 -6.27 0.43
CA ALA A 199 -21.62 -6.40 0.94
C ALA A 199 -22.68 -6.39 -0.17
N ASP A 200 -22.50 -5.59 -1.20
CA ASP A 200 -23.44 -5.42 -2.31
C ASP A 200 -23.35 -6.54 -3.36
N LEU A 201 -22.33 -7.37 -3.29
CA LEU A 201 -22.17 -8.51 -4.19
C LEU A 201 -23.11 -9.67 -3.80
N SER A 202 -23.61 -10.39 -4.79
CA SER A 202 -24.28 -11.68 -4.57
C SER A 202 -23.33 -12.70 -3.94
N THR A 203 -23.86 -13.76 -3.35
CA THR A 203 -23.04 -14.83 -2.78
C THR A 203 -22.10 -15.47 -3.81
N ALA A 204 -22.58 -15.67 -5.05
CA ALA A 204 -21.78 -16.24 -6.14
C ALA A 204 -20.63 -15.32 -6.55
N GLU A 205 -20.88 -14.00 -6.67
CA GLU A 205 -19.85 -13.01 -7.01
C GLU A 205 -18.79 -12.91 -5.90
N ARG A 206 -19.19 -12.92 -4.62
CA ARG A 206 -18.25 -12.93 -3.49
C ARG A 206 -17.32 -14.14 -3.53
N VAL A 207 -17.87 -15.33 -3.78
CA VAL A 207 -17.07 -16.56 -3.94
C VAL A 207 -16.09 -16.38 -5.10
N ALA A 208 -16.56 -15.91 -6.25
CA ALA A 208 -15.71 -15.70 -7.43
C ALA A 208 -14.60 -14.70 -7.18
N VAL A 209 -14.86 -13.59 -6.45
CA VAL A 209 -13.83 -12.63 -6.04
C VAL A 209 -12.79 -13.30 -5.16
N VAL A 210 -13.20 -13.98 -4.08
CA VAL A 210 -12.25 -14.62 -3.15
C VAL A 210 -11.41 -15.68 -3.85
N VAL A 211 -12.00 -16.50 -4.73
CA VAL A 211 -11.27 -17.52 -5.51
C VAL A 211 -10.19 -16.85 -6.39
N ARG A 212 -10.53 -15.78 -7.14
CA ARG A 212 -9.54 -15.03 -7.94
C ARG A 212 -8.41 -14.48 -7.09
N LEU A 213 -8.71 -13.96 -5.90
CA LEU A 213 -7.70 -13.47 -4.98
C LEU A 213 -6.77 -14.61 -4.51
N GLN A 214 -7.34 -15.76 -4.18
CA GLN A 214 -6.57 -16.95 -3.78
C GLN A 214 -5.67 -17.46 -4.90
N GLU A 215 -6.15 -17.47 -6.14
CA GLU A 215 -5.38 -17.88 -7.32
C GLU A 215 -4.19 -16.95 -7.57
N ALA A 216 -4.39 -15.64 -7.43
CA ALA A 216 -3.35 -14.63 -7.61
C ALA A 216 -2.37 -14.50 -6.42
N THR A 217 -2.61 -15.20 -5.32
CA THR A 217 -1.71 -15.17 -4.15
C THR A 217 -0.52 -16.08 -4.36
N THR A 218 0.67 -15.59 -4.06
CA THR A 218 1.89 -16.41 -4.13
C THR A 218 1.86 -17.60 -3.17
N PRO A 219 2.64 -18.68 -3.39
CA PRO A 219 2.85 -19.73 -2.40
C PRO A 219 3.33 -19.15 -1.06
N ALA A 220 2.88 -19.71 0.06
CA ALA A 220 3.10 -19.21 1.42
C ALA A 220 2.53 -17.80 1.69
N GLY A 221 1.86 -17.19 0.73
CA GLY A 221 1.17 -15.92 0.88
C GLY A 221 0.00 -16.01 1.88
N ALA A 222 -0.53 -14.85 2.28
CA ALA A 222 -1.52 -14.81 3.35
C ALA A 222 -2.69 -13.88 3.05
N HIS A 223 -3.88 -14.25 3.53
CA HIS A 223 -5.07 -13.40 3.50
C HIS A 223 -5.50 -13.04 4.92
N VAL A 224 -5.87 -11.79 5.11
CA VAL A 224 -6.59 -11.34 6.30
C VAL A 224 -8.01 -10.99 5.90
N VAL A 225 -8.98 -11.57 6.57
CA VAL A 225 -10.36 -11.10 6.54
C VAL A 225 -10.59 -10.27 7.80
N MET A 226 -10.86 -8.99 7.62
CA MET A 226 -11.07 -8.06 8.72
C MET A 226 -12.37 -8.36 9.48
N PRO A 227 -12.48 -8.00 10.76
CA PRO A 227 -13.73 -8.09 11.47
C PRO A 227 -14.75 -7.13 10.83
N SER A 228 -15.94 -7.63 10.51
CA SER A 228 -17.00 -6.77 9.98
C SER A 228 -17.46 -5.79 11.05
N LEU A 229 -17.12 -4.52 10.90
CA LEU A 229 -17.65 -3.44 11.72
C LEU A 229 -19.00 -3.03 11.11
N THR A 230 -20.10 -3.47 11.72
CA THR A 230 -21.43 -2.94 11.36
C THR A 230 -21.55 -1.55 11.99
N PRO A 231 -21.68 -0.48 11.20
CA PRO A 231 -22.02 0.82 11.75
C PRO A 231 -23.31 0.69 12.55
N SER A 232 -23.35 1.28 13.75
CA SER A 232 -24.55 1.26 14.59
C SER A 232 -25.71 1.88 13.80
N GLY A 233 -26.72 1.06 13.46
CA GLY A 233 -27.91 1.49 12.69
C GLY A 233 -28.00 0.99 11.25
N ALA A 234 -26.99 0.38 10.68
CA ALA A 234 -27.08 -0.18 9.32
C ALA A 234 -27.87 -1.51 9.31
N ARG A 235 -28.86 -1.58 8.42
CA ARG A 235 -29.77 -2.72 8.22
C ARG A 235 -29.21 -3.79 7.26
N ALA A 236 -27.95 -3.63 6.81
CA ALA A 236 -27.31 -4.60 5.93
C ALA A 236 -26.95 -5.88 6.69
N PRO A 237 -27.15 -7.08 6.09
CA PRO A 237 -26.69 -8.31 6.69
C PRO A 237 -25.17 -8.26 6.82
N SER A 238 -24.67 -8.18 8.05
CA SER A 238 -23.24 -8.21 8.32
C SER A 238 -22.69 -9.53 7.78
N LEU A 239 -21.83 -9.44 6.77
CA LEU A 239 -21.05 -10.57 6.31
C LEU A 239 -20.16 -11.01 7.47
N SER A 240 -20.51 -12.13 8.10
CA SER A 240 -19.69 -12.64 9.19
C SER A 240 -18.40 -13.22 8.63
N GLY A 241 -17.28 -13.03 9.34
CA GLY A 241 -16.02 -13.69 9.01
C GLY A 241 -16.15 -15.21 8.87
N ASP A 242 -17.13 -15.82 9.55
CA ASP A 242 -17.43 -17.25 9.43
C ASP A 242 -17.95 -17.65 8.03
N ALA A 243 -18.68 -16.77 7.34
CA ALA A 243 -19.12 -17.03 5.97
C ALA A 243 -17.94 -17.11 4.99
N PHE A 244 -16.90 -16.31 5.21
CA PHE A 244 -15.68 -16.36 4.41
C PHE A 244 -14.80 -17.56 4.75
N ARG A 245 -14.79 -18.01 5.99
CA ARG A 245 -13.92 -19.10 6.45
C ARG A 245 -14.09 -20.40 5.66
N THR A 246 -15.28 -20.71 5.22
CA THR A 246 -15.54 -21.90 4.42
C THR A 246 -14.85 -21.89 3.06
N LEU A 247 -14.44 -20.71 2.57
CA LEU A 247 -13.70 -20.54 1.33
C LEU A 247 -12.19 -20.80 1.49
N TYR A 248 -11.70 -20.95 2.74
CA TYR A 248 -10.28 -21.15 3.06
C TYR A 248 -10.00 -22.55 3.62
N ASN A 249 -10.79 -23.57 3.21
CA ASN A 249 -10.67 -24.94 3.74
C ASN A 249 -9.28 -25.57 3.52
N GLU A 250 -8.57 -25.17 2.44
CA GLU A 250 -7.24 -25.67 2.10
C GLU A 250 -6.11 -24.80 2.66
N TRP A 251 -6.45 -23.74 3.41
CA TRP A 251 -5.50 -22.80 3.99
C TRP A 251 -5.36 -23.01 5.50
N HIS A 252 -4.19 -22.66 6.05
CA HIS A 252 -4.01 -22.65 7.49
C HIS A 252 -4.64 -21.41 8.11
N VAL A 253 -5.77 -21.56 8.80
CA VAL A 253 -6.56 -20.46 9.38
C VAL A 253 -6.19 -20.23 10.83
N PHE A 254 -5.75 -19.01 11.15
CA PHE A 254 -5.40 -18.54 12.49
C PHE A 254 -6.43 -17.51 12.95
N ARG A 255 -6.93 -17.67 14.18
CA ARG A 255 -7.81 -16.69 14.81
C ARG A 255 -7.05 -15.99 15.95
N PRO A 256 -7.18 -14.67 16.08
CA PRO A 256 -6.64 -14.01 17.27
C PRO A 256 -7.38 -14.50 18.51
N ALA A 257 -6.65 -14.56 19.63
CA ALA A 257 -7.25 -14.88 20.92
C ALA A 257 -8.25 -13.77 21.30
N VAL A 258 -9.53 -14.10 21.32
CA VAL A 258 -10.59 -13.16 21.72
C VAL A 258 -10.58 -13.05 23.23
N GLY A 259 -10.27 -11.85 23.78
CA GLY A 259 -10.42 -11.56 25.20
C GLY A 259 -11.87 -11.83 25.67
N ALA A 260 -12.02 -12.40 26.87
CA ALA A 260 -13.30 -12.74 27.46
C ALA A 260 -14.18 -11.49 27.62
N GLY A 261 -15.10 -11.25 26.68
CA GLY A 261 -16.05 -10.12 26.73
C GLY A 261 -16.60 -9.65 25.41
N ARG A 262 -15.96 -9.91 24.27
CA ARG A 262 -16.53 -9.63 22.94
C ARG A 262 -17.27 -10.86 22.42
N ARG A 263 -18.56 -10.68 22.07
CA ARG A 263 -19.34 -11.73 21.42
C ARG A 263 -18.60 -12.20 20.16
N ALA A 264 -18.25 -13.49 20.13
CA ALA A 264 -17.40 -14.17 19.13
C ALA A 264 -17.92 -14.16 17.67
N LYS A 265 -18.95 -13.37 17.33
CA LYS A 265 -19.64 -13.45 16.04
C LYS A 265 -19.00 -12.67 14.90
N ASN A 266 -18.06 -11.75 15.16
CA ASN A 266 -17.44 -10.91 14.12
C ASN A 266 -15.91 -10.82 14.35
N VAL A 267 -15.24 -11.96 14.43
CA VAL A 267 -13.78 -12.00 14.57
C VAL A 267 -13.17 -12.23 13.21
N GLY A 268 -12.29 -11.31 12.79
CA GLY A 268 -11.48 -11.50 11.61
C GLY A 268 -10.52 -12.71 11.79
N PHE A 269 -9.89 -13.12 10.72
CA PHE A 269 -8.91 -14.20 10.74
C PHE A 269 -7.77 -13.96 9.75
N LEU A 270 -6.65 -14.62 10.00
CA LEU A 270 -5.52 -14.73 9.09
C LEU A 270 -5.54 -16.15 8.49
N ALA A 271 -5.49 -16.26 7.17
CA ALA A 271 -5.34 -17.51 6.44
C ALA A 271 -4.01 -17.50 5.69
N VAL A 272 -3.23 -18.57 5.80
CA VAL A 272 -1.94 -18.71 5.13
C VAL A 272 -2.02 -19.84 4.11
N ARG A 273 -1.64 -19.56 2.88
CA ARG A 273 -1.61 -20.54 1.79
C ARG A 273 -0.49 -21.55 2.07
N PRO A 274 -0.77 -22.88 2.02
CA PRO A 274 0.27 -23.87 2.18
C PRO A 274 1.28 -23.78 1.03
N GLU A 275 2.55 -24.08 1.33
CA GLU A 275 3.54 -24.27 0.28
C GLU A 275 3.20 -25.50 -0.58
N PRO A 276 3.43 -25.45 -1.91
CA PRO A 276 3.27 -26.64 -2.73
C PRO A 276 4.21 -27.72 -2.20
N ARG A 277 3.68 -28.93 -1.95
CA ARG A 277 4.52 -30.07 -1.55
C ARG A 277 5.55 -30.28 -2.65
N GLN A 278 6.83 -30.20 -2.29
CA GLN A 278 7.89 -30.65 -3.17
C GLN A 278 7.63 -32.13 -3.44
N THR A 279 7.22 -32.45 -4.65
CA THR A 279 7.20 -33.84 -5.13
C THR A 279 8.66 -34.27 -5.18
N GLU A 280 9.07 -35.08 -4.23
CA GLU A 280 10.36 -35.75 -4.29
C GLU A 280 10.45 -36.45 -5.65
N THR A 281 11.34 -35.97 -6.49
CA THR A 281 11.68 -36.67 -7.75
C THR A 281 12.23 -38.01 -7.33
N PRO A 282 11.64 -39.15 -7.75
CA PRO A 282 12.18 -40.45 -7.39
C PRO A 282 13.62 -40.54 -7.97
N LEU A 283 14.57 -40.76 -7.08
CA LEU A 283 15.96 -41.10 -7.47
C LEU A 283 15.88 -42.30 -8.41
N THR A 284 16.11 -42.07 -9.68
CA THR A 284 16.38 -43.14 -10.65
C THR A 284 17.69 -43.81 -10.23
N VAL A 285 17.58 -44.92 -9.53
CA VAL A 285 18.70 -45.81 -9.31
C VAL A 285 19.01 -46.44 -10.67
N SER A 286 20.10 -46.01 -11.31
CA SER A 286 20.66 -46.69 -12.47
C SER A 286 21.39 -47.92 -11.96
N GLU A 287 20.92 -49.12 -12.37
CA GLU A 287 21.69 -50.36 -12.33
C GLU A 287 22.78 -50.38 -13.41
#